data_952bd393a7e0b6bb53dca46ddf08fdc7
#
_entry.id   952bd393a7e0b6bb53dca46ddf08fdc7
#
_cell.length_a   1.000
_cell.length_b   1.000
_cell.length_c   1.000
_cell.angle_alpha   90.00
_cell.angle_beta   90.00
_cell.angle_gamma   90.00
#
_symmetry.space_group_name_H-M   'P 1'
#
loop_
_entity.id
_entity.type
_entity.pdbx_description
1 polymer ?
#
loop_
_entity_poly.entity_id
_entity_poly.type
_entity_poly.pdbx_seq_one_letter_code
_entity_poly.pdbx_strand_id
1 'polypeptide(L)'
;YIFTGASGTGKSTLSEFFDARGACVLSDERMIIRKNEGAFVTHGTPWVGSGAYAKNESGPLTELFCISHGPQHQIDRLSPAAALALMLPQCFLPHWDRAAMESTLAFLSDLVSHVPCRRLIFAKCPDIVDYVQNQLEGIALVSP
;
A
#
# COMPACT_ATOMS: atom_id res chain seq x y z
N TYR A 1 6.00 -2.58 1.43
CA TYR A 1 4.53 -2.56 1.52
C TYR A 1 3.99 -1.19 1.15
N ILE A 2 2.78 -1.15 0.57
CA ILE A 2 1.98 0.08 0.43
C ILE A 2 0.72 -0.06 1.26
N PHE A 3 0.42 0.97 2.06
CA PHE A 3 -0.83 1.11 2.79
C PHE A 3 -1.65 2.24 2.14
N THR A 4 -2.78 1.91 1.52
CA THR A 4 -3.65 2.87 0.82
C THR A 4 -5.03 2.93 1.47
N GLY A 5 -5.66 4.09 1.42
CA GLY A 5 -7.00 4.31 1.98
C GLY A 5 -7.38 5.78 2.01
N ALA A 6 -8.63 6.06 2.24
CA ALA A 6 -9.17 7.42 2.32
C ALA A 6 -8.48 8.28 3.40
N SER A 7 -8.67 9.58 3.32
CA SER A 7 -8.19 10.48 4.39
C SER A 7 -8.78 10.07 5.73
N GLY A 8 -7.97 10.12 6.79
CA GLY A 8 -8.38 9.74 8.14
C GLY A 8 -8.37 8.23 8.45
N THR A 9 -8.03 7.35 7.51
CA THR A 9 -7.96 5.89 7.76
C THR A 9 -6.73 5.46 8.58
N GLY A 10 -5.85 6.37 8.99
CA GLY A 10 -4.73 6.09 9.87
C GLY A 10 -3.42 5.76 9.15
N LYS A 11 -3.24 6.15 7.89
CA LYS A 11 -1.98 5.95 7.15
C LYS A 11 -0.76 6.48 7.90
N SER A 12 -0.80 7.75 8.35
CA SER A 12 0.32 8.37 9.07
C SER A 12 0.58 7.68 10.40
N THR A 13 -0.47 7.35 11.17
CA THR A 13 -0.32 6.59 12.42
C THR A 13 0.34 5.24 12.19
N LEU A 14 -0.06 4.55 11.12
CA LEU A 14 0.54 3.26 10.75
C LEU A 14 2.01 3.44 10.37
N SER A 15 2.34 4.49 9.59
CA SER A 15 3.73 4.84 9.25
C SER A 15 4.58 5.10 10.50
N GLU A 16 4.06 5.83 11.49
CA GLU A 16 4.73 6.07 12.77
C GLU A 16 4.99 4.76 13.55
N PHE A 17 4.03 3.83 13.57
CA PHE A 17 4.23 2.55 14.23
C PHE A 17 5.29 1.69 13.55
N PHE A 18 5.33 1.68 12.21
CA PHE A 18 6.36 0.96 11.47
C PHE A 18 7.74 1.60 11.63
N ASP A 19 7.84 2.94 11.60
CA ASP A 19 9.09 3.68 11.82
C ASP A 19 9.64 3.43 13.23
N ALA A 20 8.79 3.44 14.26
CA ALA A 20 9.16 3.11 15.64
C ALA A 20 9.73 1.69 15.81
N ARG A 21 9.46 0.76 14.88
CA ARG A 21 10.04 -0.60 14.82
C ARG A 21 11.24 -0.69 13.88
N GLY A 22 11.76 0.45 13.40
CA GLY A 22 12.94 0.52 12.55
C GLY A 22 12.69 0.28 11.06
N ALA A 23 11.44 0.29 10.61
CA ALA A 23 11.13 0.20 9.20
C ALA A 23 11.49 1.50 8.45
N CYS A 24 11.98 1.37 7.23
CA CYS A 24 12.20 2.53 6.36
C CYS A 24 10.88 3.00 5.75
N VAL A 25 10.30 4.07 6.29
CA VAL A 25 9.10 4.71 5.72
C VAL A 25 9.53 5.66 4.61
N LEU A 26 9.12 5.37 3.38
CA LEU A 26 9.48 6.15 2.19
C LEU A 26 8.66 7.45 2.10
N SER A 27 7.36 7.37 2.37
CA SER A 27 6.43 8.49 2.36
C SER A 27 5.16 8.12 3.11
N ASP A 28 4.48 9.08 3.71
CA ASP A 28 3.18 8.94 4.37
C ASP A 28 2.02 9.61 3.59
N GLU A 29 2.31 10.19 2.42
CA GLU A 29 1.30 10.90 1.64
C GLU A 29 1.14 10.31 0.24
N ARG A 30 2.15 10.45 -0.62
CA ARG A 30 2.08 10.08 -2.04
C ARG A 30 3.24 9.19 -2.44
N MET A 31 2.93 8.15 -3.18
CA MET A 31 3.91 7.19 -3.67
C MET A 31 3.86 7.12 -5.20
N ILE A 32 5.00 6.84 -5.81
CA ILE A 32 5.07 6.48 -7.23
C ILE A 32 5.34 4.98 -7.31
N ILE A 33 4.57 4.28 -8.13
CA ILE A 33 4.81 2.88 -8.46
C ILE A 33 5.25 2.80 -9.92
N ARG A 34 6.31 2.05 -10.18
CA ARG A 34 6.79 1.75 -11.53
C ARG A 34 6.94 0.24 -11.71
N LYS A 35 6.84 -0.21 -12.96
CA LYS A 35 7.20 -1.58 -13.33
C LYS A 35 8.55 -1.57 -14.02
N ASN A 36 9.55 -2.23 -13.42
CA ASN A 36 10.90 -2.34 -13.92
C ASN A 36 11.22 -3.82 -14.10
N GLU A 37 11.56 -4.24 -15.30
CA GLU A 37 11.95 -5.63 -15.63
C GLU A 37 10.96 -6.69 -15.11
N GLY A 38 9.67 -6.36 -15.16
CA GLY A 38 8.58 -7.25 -14.70
C GLY A 38 8.23 -7.14 -13.21
N ALA A 39 9.04 -6.49 -12.39
CA ALA A 39 8.79 -6.26 -10.97
C ALA A 39 8.19 -4.87 -10.70
N PHE A 40 7.30 -4.77 -9.72
CA PHE A 40 6.78 -3.49 -9.26
C PHE A 40 7.68 -2.90 -8.17
N VAL A 41 8.04 -1.63 -8.34
CA VAL A 41 8.92 -0.88 -7.44
C VAL A 41 8.20 0.38 -6.97
N THR A 42 8.28 0.64 -5.67
CA THR A 42 7.77 1.86 -5.04
C THR A 42 8.89 2.88 -4.89
N HIS A 43 8.55 4.15 -5.09
CA HIS A 43 9.47 5.27 -4.91
C HIS A 43 8.86 6.27 -3.94
N GLY A 44 9.67 6.73 -2.98
CA GLY A 44 9.32 7.86 -2.14
C GLY A 44 9.22 9.14 -2.95
N THR A 45 8.47 10.08 -2.47
CA THR A 45 8.24 11.38 -3.10
C THR A 45 8.56 12.52 -2.13
N PRO A 46 8.81 13.74 -2.63
CA PRO A 46 9.05 14.89 -1.77
C PRO A 46 7.78 15.44 -1.09
N TRP A 47 6.61 14.87 -1.38
CA TRP A 47 5.36 15.27 -0.72
C TRP A 47 5.28 14.64 0.66
N VAL A 48 5.27 15.51 1.67
CA VAL A 48 5.14 15.12 3.07
C VAL A 48 3.68 15.16 3.50
N GLY A 49 3.26 14.14 4.24
CA GLY A 49 2.02 14.14 5.00
C GLY A 49 2.23 14.66 6.43
N SER A 50 1.34 14.32 7.32
CA SER A 50 1.41 14.74 8.74
C SER A 50 2.58 14.11 9.51
N GLY A 51 3.07 12.95 9.09
CA GLY A 51 4.23 12.27 9.68
C GLY A 51 5.58 12.79 9.18
N ALA A 52 5.58 13.70 8.18
CA ALA A 52 6.77 14.30 7.58
C ALA A 52 7.77 13.30 6.95
N TYR A 53 7.29 12.15 6.50
CA TYR A 53 8.13 11.17 5.80
C TYR A 53 8.23 11.50 4.30
N ALA A 54 9.47 11.75 3.83
CA ALA A 54 9.79 11.98 2.42
C ALA A 54 11.24 11.55 2.14
N LYS A 55 11.44 10.31 1.75
CA LYS A 55 12.77 9.78 1.43
C LYS A 55 12.92 9.60 -0.07
N ASN A 56 14.05 10.04 -0.62
CA ASN A 56 14.41 9.78 -2.01
C ASN A 56 15.03 8.37 -2.14
N GLU A 57 14.24 7.37 -1.80
CA GLU A 57 14.60 5.97 -1.83
C GLU A 57 13.53 5.17 -2.56
N SER A 58 13.84 3.92 -2.91
CA SER A 58 12.91 3.01 -3.56
C SER A 58 13.09 1.59 -3.04
N GLY A 59 12.04 0.77 -3.19
CA GLY A 59 12.09 -0.63 -2.82
C GLY A 59 11.04 -1.46 -3.57
N PRO A 60 11.21 -2.79 -3.59
CA PRO A 60 10.25 -3.67 -4.25
C PRO A 60 8.88 -3.58 -3.58
N LEU A 61 7.82 -3.61 -4.38
CA LEU A 61 6.45 -3.71 -3.88
C LEU A 61 6.05 -5.17 -3.77
N THR A 62 6.01 -5.67 -2.55
CA THR A 62 5.70 -7.08 -2.26
C THR A 62 4.25 -7.31 -1.82
N GLU A 63 3.62 -6.33 -1.18
CA GLU A 63 2.23 -6.39 -0.71
C GLU A 63 1.56 -5.02 -0.76
N LEU A 64 0.26 -5.01 -1.05
CA LEU A 64 -0.57 -3.81 -1.05
C LEU A 64 -1.73 -3.99 -0.07
N PHE A 65 -1.90 -3.03 0.84
CA PHE A 65 -2.96 -3.04 1.83
C PHE A 65 -3.94 -1.89 1.62
N CYS A 66 -5.22 -2.23 1.45
CA CYS A 66 -6.33 -1.28 1.54
C CYS A 66 -6.76 -1.21 3.00
N ILE A 67 -6.49 -0.06 3.67
CA ILE A 67 -6.64 0.06 5.12
C ILE A 67 -7.94 0.73 5.56
N SER A 68 -8.43 0.30 6.72
CA SER A 68 -9.53 0.95 7.45
C SER A 68 -9.40 0.73 8.95
N HIS A 69 -10.10 1.56 9.75
CA HIS A 69 -10.16 1.36 11.19
C HIS A 69 -11.18 0.30 11.58
N GLY A 70 -10.88 -0.40 12.67
CA GLY A 70 -11.78 -1.33 13.33
C GLY A 70 -11.38 -1.59 14.78
N PRO A 71 -12.19 -2.33 15.54
CA PRO A 71 -11.93 -2.63 16.95
C PRO A 71 -10.80 -3.67 17.14
N GLN A 72 -10.48 -4.43 16.12
CA GLN A 72 -9.49 -5.50 16.14
C GLN A 72 -8.69 -5.51 14.84
N HIS A 73 -7.53 -6.17 14.84
CA HIS A 73 -6.74 -6.40 13.63
C HIS A 73 -7.34 -7.57 12.84
N GLN A 74 -7.48 -7.34 11.53
CA GLN A 74 -7.93 -8.35 10.59
C GLN A 74 -7.27 -8.12 9.24
N ILE A 75 -6.77 -9.19 8.63
CA ILE A 75 -6.24 -9.17 7.26
C ILE A 75 -7.01 -10.19 6.43
N ASP A 76 -7.60 -9.71 5.34
CA ASP A 76 -8.29 -10.55 4.35
C ASP A 76 -7.65 -10.40 2.97
N ARG A 77 -7.58 -11.47 2.20
CA ARG A 77 -7.20 -11.39 0.78
C ARG A 77 -8.27 -10.65 -0.02
N LEU A 78 -7.83 -9.80 -0.94
CA LEU A 78 -8.71 -9.17 -1.93
C LEU A 78 -8.53 -9.85 -3.27
N SER A 79 -9.64 -10.02 -4.00
CA SER A 79 -9.55 -10.32 -5.43
C SER A 79 -8.99 -9.10 -6.19
N PRO A 80 -8.35 -9.27 -7.36
CA PRO A 80 -7.85 -8.16 -8.17
C PRO A 80 -8.91 -7.08 -8.43
N ALA A 81 -10.13 -7.49 -8.75
CA ALA A 81 -11.24 -6.56 -9.00
C ALA A 81 -11.62 -5.75 -7.74
N ALA A 82 -11.67 -6.40 -6.57
CA ALA A 82 -11.96 -5.72 -5.30
C ALA A 82 -10.83 -4.76 -4.90
N ALA A 83 -9.58 -5.16 -5.10
CA ALA A 83 -8.41 -4.31 -4.85
C ALA A 83 -8.42 -3.07 -5.76
N LEU A 84 -8.65 -3.26 -7.06
CA LEU A 84 -8.74 -2.16 -8.02
C LEU A 84 -9.84 -1.16 -7.64
N ALA A 85 -11.03 -1.65 -7.27
CA ALA A 85 -12.15 -0.80 -6.86
C ALA A 85 -11.83 0.04 -5.61
N LEU A 86 -11.06 -0.49 -4.66
CA LEU A 86 -10.64 0.25 -3.46
C LEU A 86 -9.47 1.21 -3.72
N MET A 87 -8.60 0.89 -4.67
CA MET A 87 -7.44 1.71 -5.02
C MET A 87 -7.76 2.90 -5.92
N LEU A 88 -8.63 2.71 -6.92
CA LEU A 88 -8.92 3.74 -7.92
C LEU A 88 -9.23 5.13 -7.33
N PRO A 89 -10.06 5.25 -6.27
CA PRO A 89 -10.33 6.55 -5.64
C PRO A 89 -9.12 7.19 -4.95
N GLN A 90 -8.03 6.44 -4.74
CA GLN A 90 -6.81 6.89 -4.10
C GLN A 90 -5.70 7.23 -5.10
N CYS A 91 -5.95 7.02 -6.39
CA CYS A 91 -4.97 7.26 -7.46
C CYS A 91 -5.17 8.63 -8.10
N PHE A 92 -4.07 9.21 -8.56
CA PHE A 92 -4.12 10.37 -9.46
C PHE A 92 -4.41 9.89 -10.87
N LEU A 93 -5.65 10.06 -11.31
CA LEU A 93 -6.11 9.64 -12.63
C LEU A 93 -6.08 10.82 -13.61
N PRO A 94 -5.50 10.65 -14.81
CA PRO A 94 -5.41 11.71 -15.83
C PRO A 94 -6.74 11.85 -16.59
N HIS A 95 -7.77 12.40 -15.93
CA HIS A 95 -9.13 12.53 -16.48
C HIS A 95 -9.24 13.39 -17.74
N TRP A 96 -8.22 14.22 -18.02
CA TRP A 96 -8.15 15.12 -19.17
C TRP A 96 -7.54 14.46 -20.42
N ASP A 97 -6.95 13.28 -20.31
CA ASP A 97 -6.29 12.56 -21.40
C ASP A 97 -6.76 11.10 -21.44
N ARG A 98 -7.48 10.76 -22.52
CA ARG A 98 -8.05 9.42 -22.68
C ARG A 98 -6.96 8.33 -22.80
N ALA A 99 -5.90 8.57 -23.57
CA ALA A 99 -4.85 7.59 -23.77
C ALA A 99 -4.05 7.35 -22.49
N ALA A 100 -3.77 8.42 -21.74
CA ALA A 100 -3.14 8.32 -20.42
C ALA A 100 -4.05 7.60 -19.42
N MET A 101 -5.36 7.81 -19.46
CA MET A 101 -6.32 7.10 -18.61
C MET A 101 -6.34 5.60 -18.92
N GLU A 102 -6.44 5.23 -20.20
CA GLU A 102 -6.42 3.83 -20.64
C GLU A 102 -5.12 3.14 -20.21
N SER A 103 -3.98 3.80 -20.37
CA SER A 103 -2.67 3.29 -19.94
C SER A 103 -2.59 3.14 -18.41
N THR A 104 -3.14 4.10 -17.65
CA THR A 104 -3.16 4.05 -16.18
C THR A 104 -4.04 2.89 -15.68
N LEU A 105 -5.21 2.70 -16.27
CA LEU A 105 -6.10 1.59 -15.90
C LEU A 105 -5.49 0.22 -16.25
N ALA A 106 -4.81 0.11 -17.40
CA ALA A 106 -4.08 -1.10 -17.77
C ALA A 106 -2.95 -1.39 -16.78
N PHE A 107 -2.17 -0.37 -16.37
CA PHE A 107 -1.11 -0.49 -15.36
C PHE A 107 -1.68 -0.92 -14.00
N LEU A 108 -2.75 -0.32 -13.53
CA LEU A 108 -3.37 -0.67 -12.24
C LEU A 108 -3.95 -2.09 -12.27
N SER A 109 -4.54 -2.52 -13.37
CA SER A 109 -5.04 -3.87 -13.56
C SER A 109 -3.90 -4.91 -13.50
N ASP A 110 -2.78 -4.61 -14.16
CA ASP A 110 -1.57 -5.42 -14.14
C ASP A 110 -0.97 -5.49 -12.73
N LEU A 111 -0.89 -4.35 -12.03
CA LEU A 111 -0.42 -4.26 -10.64
C LEU A 111 -1.19 -5.19 -9.70
N VAL A 112 -2.52 -5.07 -9.65
CA VAL A 112 -3.34 -5.85 -8.73
C VAL A 112 -3.45 -7.34 -9.11
N SER A 113 -3.05 -7.70 -10.34
CA SER A 113 -2.99 -9.08 -10.78
C SER A 113 -1.70 -9.79 -10.38
N HIS A 114 -0.61 -9.04 -10.13
CA HIS A 114 0.70 -9.59 -9.82
C HIS A 114 1.17 -9.31 -8.39
N VAL A 115 0.70 -8.21 -7.77
CA VAL A 115 1.03 -7.89 -6.38
C VAL A 115 -0.11 -8.36 -5.48
N PRO A 116 0.17 -9.18 -4.45
CA PRO A 116 -0.83 -9.59 -3.48
C PRO A 116 -1.51 -8.37 -2.82
N CYS A 117 -2.83 -8.34 -2.88
CA CYS A 117 -3.64 -7.25 -2.33
C CYS A 117 -4.45 -7.75 -1.15
N ARG A 118 -4.48 -6.98 -0.07
CA ARG A 118 -5.19 -7.32 1.16
C ARG A 118 -6.02 -6.16 1.67
N ARG A 119 -7.10 -6.48 2.36
CA ARG A 119 -7.78 -5.54 3.25
C ARG A 119 -7.14 -5.66 4.63
N LEU A 120 -6.75 -4.53 5.21
CA LEU A 120 -6.29 -4.45 6.59
C LEU A 120 -7.26 -3.59 7.38
N ILE A 121 -7.97 -4.21 8.32
CA ILE A 121 -8.72 -3.51 9.37
C ILE A 121 -7.82 -3.50 10.60
N PHE A 122 -7.67 -2.36 11.26
CA PHE A 122 -6.80 -2.29 12.43
C PHE A 122 -7.29 -1.35 13.52
N ALA A 123 -7.04 -1.74 14.76
CA ALA A 123 -7.11 -0.86 15.92
C ALA A 123 -5.84 0.01 15.98
N LYS A 124 -5.96 1.24 16.47
CA LYS A 124 -4.82 2.17 16.58
C LYS A 124 -3.92 1.81 17.76
N CYS A 125 -3.21 0.69 17.67
CA CYS A 125 -2.24 0.24 18.66
C CYS A 125 -0.96 -0.28 17.98
N PRO A 126 0.22 -0.14 18.63
CA PRO A 126 1.51 -0.45 18.01
C PRO A 126 1.74 -1.92 17.67
N ASP A 127 0.99 -2.84 18.26
CA ASP A 127 1.03 -4.28 18.01
C ASP A 127 0.57 -4.67 16.58
N ILE A 128 -0.04 -3.72 15.85
CA ILE A 128 -0.38 -3.90 14.43
C ILE A 128 0.84 -4.26 13.60
N VAL A 129 2.03 -3.76 13.94
CA VAL A 129 3.26 -4.04 13.18
C VAL A 129 3.61 -5.52 13.31
N ASP A 130 3.62 -6.05 14.53
CA ASP A 130 3.88 -7.47 14.80
C ASP A 130 2.79 -8.35 14.16
N TYR A 131 1.53 -7.91 14.23
CA TYR A 131 0.42 -8.61 13.61
C TYR A 131 0.60 -8.75 12.08
N VAL A 132 0.92 -7.65 11.38
CA VAL A 132 1.15 -7.66 9.93
C VAL A 132 2.34 -8.55 9.59
N GLN A 133 3.47 -8.44 10.30
CA GLN A 133 4.66 -9.23 10.04
C GLN A 133 4.41 -10.74 10.22
N ASN A 134 3.80 -11.14 11.33
CA ASN A 134 3.46 -12.54 11.60
C ASN A 134 2.51 -13.14 10.56
N GLN A 135 1.51 -12.36 10.09
CA GLN A 135 0.59 -12.81 9.06
C GLN A 135 1.28 -13.03 7.70
N LEU A 136 2.27 -12.21 7.37
CA LEU A 136 3.02 -12.34 6.12
C LEU A 136 4.03 -13.48 6.18
N GLU A 137 4.73 -13.66 7.30
CA GLU A 137 5.65 -14.79 7.53
C GLU A 137 4.91 -16.13 7.50
N GLY A 138 3.76 -16.22 8.16
CA GLY A 138 2.92 -17.43 8.15
C GLY A 138 2.46 -17.82 6.74
N ILE A 139 2.31 -16.88 5.83
CA ILE A 139 1.92 -17.13 4.43
C ILE A 139 3.13 -17.59 3.60
N ALA A 140 4.31 -17.04 3.85
CA ALA A 140 5.55 -17.47 3.16
C ALA A 140 5.90 -18.94 3.44
N LEU A 141 5.54 -19.46 4.62
CA LEU A 141 5.77 -20.85 5.02
C LEU A 141 4.75 -21.85 4.44
N VAL A 142 3.63 -21.38 3.87
CA VAL A 142 2.53 -22.23 3.36
C VAL A 142 2.47 -22.24 1.83
N SER A 143 3.29 -21.44 1.15
CA SER A 143 3.38 -21.48 -0.32
C SER A 143 4.27 -22.63 -0.76
N PRO A 144 3.78 -23.59 -1.58
CA PRO A 144 4.53 -24.74 -2.06
C PRO A 144 5.63 -24.33 -3.05
#